data_a0dec675ce3500cf19534f568de7c0d6
#
_entry.id   a0dec675ce3500cf19534f568de7c0d6
#
_cell.length_a   1.000
_cell.length_b   1.000
_cell.length_c   1.000
_cell.angle_alpha   90.00
_cell.angle_beta   90.00
_cell.angle_gamma   90.00
#
_symmetry.space_group_name_H-M   'P 1'
#
loop_
_entity.id
_entity.type
_entity.pdbx_description
1 polymer ?
#
loop_
_entity_poly.entity_id
_entity_poly.type
_entity_poly.pdbx_seq_one_letter_code
_entity_poly.pdbx_strand_id
1 'polypeptide(L)'
;MTSSTSPERADSAAPAENIHWRRNLAVCFAGSFSTIVAMTLLLPFLPLYVEELGVQGHAAIVQWSGVAYGATFFAAALVAPLWGRLGDRYGRKLMLVRASFGMAICMSLTGMVQSVWQLVLLRLLVGLAGGYASGSTILVAMQAPKARSGWALGVLSAGIMAGNLVGPLIGGALPPLIGIRATFLLAGGVIFLAFLATVFLIKEMPRPPKSATQDGKRRGGWAQIPDKRPVAAILATGMLLMFATMSIEPIITVYVGQLVEDPARVTLVSGVVMSAAALGAILSASRLGRLADRVGHWTVIVGALAVAALLLIPQAFVTAGWQLVALRFLMGLALGGLLPCVTSVIRHNVPDGVGGNVLGMSISAQYVGQVAGPLLGGFIGGHFGMPAVFLGTAVLLALGAAANGVLRARHQRRLAEA
;
A
#
# COMPACT_ATOMS: atom_id res chain seq x y z
N MET A 1 19.88 38.71 57.47
CA MET A 1 19.34 39.17 56.21
C MET A 1 20.13 38.47 55.08
N THR A 2 19.63 37.32 54.64
CA THR A 2 20.21 36.58 53.53
C THR A 2 19.11 36.40 52.48
N SER A 3 19.20 37.15 51.41
CA SER A 3 18.28 37.12 50.28
C SER A 3 18.53 35.85 49.48
N SER A 4 17.59 34.92 49.50
CA SER A 4 17.54 33.79 48.60
C SER A 4 17.00 34.21 47.23
N THR A 5 17.90 34.39 46.26
CA THR A 5 17.52 34.48 44.86
C THR A 5 17.11 33.10 44.33
N SER A 6 15.81 32.93 44.08
CA SER A 6 15.28 31.78 43.39
C SER A 6 15.81 31.73 41.92
N PRO A 7 16.25 30.58 41.38
CA PRO A 7 16.59 30.50 39.98
C PRO A 7 15.35 30.63 39.13
N GLU A 8 15.38 31.62 38.26
CA GLU A 8 14.46 31.89 37.16
C GLU A 8 14.23 30.60 36.36
N ARG A 9 13.00 30.09 36.39
CA ARG A 9 12.60 28.98 35.52
C ARG A 9 12.84 29.41 34.08
N ALA A 10 13.83 28.82 33.44
CA ALA A 10 14.02 28.90 32.01
C ALA A 10 12.70 28.49 31.35
N ASP A 11 12.04 29.47 30.79
CA ASP A 11 10.84 29.34 29.97
C ASP A 11 11.15 28.32 28.85
N SER A 12 10.64 27.11 28.98
CA SER A 12 10.75 26.09 27.93
C SER A 12 9.87 26.59 26.78
N ALA A 13 10.47 27.34 25.87
CA ALA A 13 9.85 27.81 24.67
C ALA A 13 9.13 26.60 24.00
N ALA A 14 7.82 26.66 23.96
CA ALA A 14 7.03 25.67 23.24
C ALA A 14 7.56 25.55 21.83
N PRO A 15 7.75 24.33 21.28
CA PRO A 15 8.31 24.15 19.95
C PRO A 15 7.46 24.97 18.97
N ALA A 16 8.11 25.87 18.22
CA ALA A 16 7.46 26.78 17.28
C ALA A 16 6.58 25.95 16.34
N GLU A 17 5.27 26.15 16.43
CA GLU A 17 4.31 25.48 15.53
C GLU A 17 4.61 25.88 14.09
N ASN A 18 4.67 24.89 13.19
CA ASN A 18 4.88 25.19 11.77
C ASN A 18 3.65 25.87 11.20
N ILE A 19 3.72 27.19 11.04
CA ILE A 19 2.63 28.02 10.48
C ILE A 19 2.14 27.49 9.11
N HIS A 20 3.01 26.75 8.40
CA HIS A 20 2.74 26.25 7.05
C HIS A 20 2.22 24.79 7.00
N TRP A 21 1.96 24.15 8.15
CA TRP A 21 1.60 22.73 8.18
C TRP A 21 0.34 22.38 7.36
N ARG A 22 -0.68 23.26 7.34
CA ARG A 22 -1.91 23.05 6.54
C ARG A 22 -1.62 23.07 5.04
N ARG A 23 -0.79 23.99 4.57
CA ARG A 23 -0.36 24.05 3.16
C ARG A 23 0.48 22.82 2.81
N ASN A 24 1.41 22.43 3.67
CA ASN A 24 2.21 21.23 3.48
C ASN A 24 1.30 19.98 3.43
N LEU A 25 0.29 19.89 4.30
CA LEU A 25 -0.70 18.81 4.25
C LEU A 25 -1.47 18.78 2.92
N ALA A 26 -1.92 19.93 2.42
CA ALA A 26 -2.64 19.99 1.14
C ALA A 26 -1.77 19.53 -0.05
N VAL A 27 -0.50 19.94 -0.09
CA VAL A 27 0.45 19.52 -1.13
C VAL A 27 0.77 18.02 -0.99
N CYS A 28 0.99 17.53 0.23
CA CYS A 28 1.21 16.11 0.49
C CYS A 28 -0.01 15.26 0.12
N PHE A 29 -1.22 15.74 0.39
CA PHE A 29 -2.47 15.09 -0.02
C PHE A 29 -2.56 14.99 -1.55
N ALA A 30 -2.43 16.11 -2.26
CA ALA A 30 -2.51 16.15 -3.71
C ALA A 30 -1.41 15.30 -4.37
N GLY A 31 -0.17 15.38 -3.87
CA GLY A 31 0.95 14.59 -4.39
C GLY A 31 0.81 13.10 -4.10
N SER A 32 0.35 12.71 -2.90
CA SER A 32 0.08 11.30 -2.58
C SER A 32 -1.08 10.76 -3.42
N PHE A 33 -2.17 11.50 -3.55
CA PHE A 33 -3.29 11.16 -4.42
C PHE A 33 -2.81 10.93 -5.87
N SER A 34 -2.12 11.90 -6.46
CA SER A 34 -1.64 11.83 -7.85
C SER A 34 -0.67 10.68 -8.09
N THR A 35 0.26 10.44 -7.18
CA THR A 35 1.23 9.33 -7.31
C THR A 35 0.56 7.97 -7.17
N ILE A 36 -0.42 7.81 -6.28
CA ILE A 36 -1.19 6.57 -6.14
C ILE A 36 -2.10 6.36 -7.36
N VAL A 37 -2.81 7.39 -7.83
CA VAL A 37 -3.58 7.32 -9.09
C VAL A 37 -2.68 6.82 -10.23
N ALA A 38 -1.51 7.42 -10.42
CA ALA A 38 -0.59 7.03 -11.48
C ALA A 38 -0.06 5.60 -11.35
N MET A 39 0.11 5.09 -10.13
CA MET A 39 0.52 3.70 -9.91
C MET A 39 -0.59 2.69 -10.20
N THR A 40 -1.83 3.03 -9.87
CA THR A 40 -2.96 2.10 -9.97
C THR A 40 -3.71 2.20 -11.30
N LEU A 41 -3.61 3.33 -12.02
CA LEU A 41 -4.25 3.49 -13.33
C LEU A 41 -3.75 2.51 -14.39
N LEU A 42 -2.53 1.99 -14.25
CA LEU A 42 -1.96 1.01 -15.18
C LEU A 42 -2.69 -0.33 -15.12
N LEU A 43 -3.19 -0.72 -13.97
CA LEU A 43 -3.71 -2.06 -13.71
C LEU A 43 -4.80 -2.52 -14.70
N PRO A 44 -5.83 -1.71 -15.03
CA PRO A 44 -6.91 -2.11 -15.92
C PRO A 44 -6.48 -2.37 -17.37
N PHE A 45 -5.34 -1.85 -17.80
CA PHE A 45 -4.87 -2.01 -19.18
C PHE A 45 -3.46 -2.62 -19.31
N LEU A 46 -2.84 -3.02 -18.20
CA LEU A 46 -1.50 -3.58 -18.20
C LEU A 46 -1.35 -4.80 -19.13
N PRO A 47 -2.24 -5.81 -19.10
CA PRO A 47 -2.13 -6.93 -20.02
C PRO A 47 -2.26 -6.54 -21.49
N LEU A 48 -3.15 -5.61 -21.81
CA LEU A 48 -3.33 -5.08 -23.18
C LEU A 48 -2.08 -4.33 -23.63
N TYR A 49 -1.46 -3.57 -22.74
CA TYR A 49 -0.21 -2.88 -23.06
C TYR A 49 0.94 -3.84 -23.28
N VAL A 50 1.04 -4.92 -22.50
CA VAL A 50 2.03 -6.00 -22.72
C VAL A 50 1.83 -6.65 -24.09
N GLU A 51 0.59 -6.87 -24.52
CA GLU A 51 0.25 -7.38 -25.86
C GLU A 51 0.65 -6.40 -26.96
N GLU A 52 0.34 -5.09 -26.82
CA GLU A 52 0.77 -4.04 -27.78
C GLU A 52 2.30 -3.95 -27.91
N LEU A 53 3.06 -4.33 -26.87
CA LEU A 53 4.52 -4.39 -26.89
C LEU A 53 5.08 -5.64 -27.57
N GLY A 54 4.22 -6.44 -28.22
CA GLY A 54 4.60 -7.58 -29.04
C GLY A 54 4.67 -8.92 -28.32
N VAL A 55 4.23 -9.02 -27.07
CA VAL A 55 4.13 -10.29 -26.36
C VAL A 55 2.91 -11.05 -26.87
N GLN A 56 3.11 -12.27 -27.37
CA GLN A 56 2.06 -13.11 -27.90
C GLN A 56 1.78 -14.31 -26.99
N GLY A 57 0.51 -14.73 -26.98
CA GLY A 57 0.04 -15.88 -26.24
C GLY A 57 -0.40 -15.53 -24.81
N HIS A 58 -1.54 -16.10 -24.44
CA HIS A 58 -2.24 -15.82 -23.18
C HIS A 58 -1.32 -15.96 -21.94
N ALA A 59 -0.60 -17.07 -21.84
CA ALA A 59 0.28 -17.35 -20.70
C ALA A 59 1.40 -16.31 -20.57
N ALA A 60 2.02 -15.93 -21.68
CA ALA A 60 3.10 -14.94 -21.70
C ALA A 60 2.59 -13.55 -21.31
N ILE A 61 1.44 -13.10 -21.84
CA ILE A 61 0.84 -11.80 -21.50
C ILE A 61 0.53 -11.71 -20.02
N VAL A 62 -0.11 -12.73 -19.45
CA VAL A 62 -0.45 -12.79 -18.02
C VAL A 62 0.82 -12.79 -17.15
N GLN A 63 1.81 -13.59 -17.51
CA GLN A 63 3.07 -13.70 -16.76
C GLN A 63 3.87 -12.39 -16.80
N TRP A 64 4.03 -11.76 -17.98
CA TRP A 64 4.74 -10.49 -18.13
C TRP A 64 4.02 -9.32 -17.42
N SER A 65 2.70 -9.35 -17.36
CA SER A 65 1.92 -8.38 -16.57
C SER A 65 2.25 -8.52 -15.09
N GLY A 66 2.30 -9.74 -14.57
CA GLY A 66 2.73 -10.01 -13.19
C GLY A 66 4.17 -9.57 -12.93
N VAL A 67 5.10 -9.86 -13.83
CA VAL A 67 6.51 -9.46 -13.73
C VAL A 67 6.64 -7.92 -13.74
N ALA A 68 6.00 -7.24 -14.69
CA ALA A 68 6.07 -5.78 -14.79
C ALA A 68 5.52 -5.08 -13.54
N TYR A 69 4.43 -5.59 -12.97
CA TYR A 69 3.85 -5.02 -11.76
C TYR A 69 4.69 -5.34 -10.52
N GLY A 70 5.11 -6.59 -10.35
CA GLY A 70 5.95 -7.05 -9.23
C GLY A 70 7.31 -6.38 -9.18
N ALA A 71 7.90 -6.05 -10.34
CA ALA A 71 9.17 -5.35 -10.45
C ALA A 71 9.20 -4.01 -9.69
N THR A 72 8.06 -3.28 -9.70
CA THR A 72 7.95 -2.01 -8.97
C THR A 72 8.11 -2.21 -7.46
N PHE A 73 7.43 -3.19 -6.90
CA PHE A 73 7.49 -3.47 -5.45
C PHE A 73 8.82 -4.11 -5.04
N PHE A 74 9.40 -4.92 -5.91
CA PHE A 74 10.74 -5.47 -5.69
C PHE A 74 11.78 -4.37 -5.53
N ALA A 75 11.83 -3.43 -6.46
CA ALA A 75 12.75 -2.31 -6.40
C ALA A 75 12.46 -1.40 -5.18
N ALA A 76 11.17 -1.12 -4.89
CA ALA A 76 10.77 -0.34 -3.72
C ALA A 76 11.21 -1.00 -2.40
N ALA A 77 11.05 -2.32 -2.28
CA ALA A 77 11.48 -3.08 -1.10
C ALA A 77 12.99 -2.95 -0.83
N LEU A 78 13.81 -3.05 -1.89
CA LEU A 78 15.27 -2.95 -1.79
C LEU A 78 15.73 -1.57 -1.31
N VAL A 79 15.09 -0.50 -1.79
CA VAL A 79 15.56 0.87 -1.51
C VAL A 79 14.83 1.54 -0.34
N ALA A 80 13.73 0.99 0.15
CA ALA A 80 12.98 1.59 1.25
C ALA A 80 13.83 1.92 2.50
N PRO A 81 14.73 1.04 2.98
CA PRO A 81 15.61 1.35 4.11
C PRO A 81 16.62 2.46 3.80
N LEU A 82 17.11 2.51 2.55
CA LEU A 82 18.04 3.54 2.09
C LEU A 82 17.38 4.91 2.08
N TRP A 83 16.19 5.02 1.47
CA TRP A 83 15.43 6.27 1.42
C TRP A 83 14.98 6.74 2.80
N GLY A 84 14.69 5.82 3.71
CA GLY A 84 14.41 6.14 5.11
C GLY A 84 15.59 6.85 5.76
N ARG A 85 16.80 6.28 5.67
CA ARG A 85 18.04 6.85 6.23
C ARG A 85 18.42 8.19 5.60
N LEU A 86 18.32 8.28 4.26
CA LEU A 86 18.60 9.52 3.53
C LEU A 86 17.58 10.62 3.89
N GLY A 87 16.32 10.27 4.06
CA GLY A 87 15.27 11.16 4.54
C GLY A 87 15.56 11.69 5.95
N ASP A 88 16.14 10.85 6.83
CA ASP A 88 16.60 11.28 8.16
C ASP A 88 17.84 12.17 8.11
N ARG A 89 18.68 12.04 7.11
CA ARG A 89 19.91 12.81 6.97
C ARG A 89 19.71 14.14 6.22
N TYR A 90 19.03 14.11 5.08
CA TYR A 90 18.97 15.24 4.15
C TYR A 90 17.62 16.00 4.17
N GLY A 91 16.63 15.51 4.89
CA GLY A 91 15.32 16.16 4.96
C GLY A 91 14.23 15.38 4.21
N ARG A 92 13.00 15.52 4.72
CA ARG A 92 11.85 14.82 4.15
C ARG A 92 11.36 15.47 2.86
N LYS A 93 11.44 16.82 2.77
CA LYS A 93 11.10 17.56 1.56
C LYS A 93 11.93 17.09 0.36
N LEU A 94 13.26 16.94 0.53
CA LEU A 94 14.14 16.49 -0.55
C LEU A 94 13.75 15.09 -1.04
N MET A 95 13.36 14.20 -0.13
CA MET A 95 12.88 12.85 -0.51
C MET A 95 11.58 12.88 -1.30
N LEU A 96 10.65 13.79 -0.97
CA LEU A 96 9.41 13.98 -1.73
C LEU A 96 9.69 14.56 -3.12
N VAL A 97 10.56 15.56 -3.21
CA VAL A 97 10.99 16.16 -4.48
C VAL A 97 11.61 15.11 -5.41
N ARG A 98 12.54 14.31 -4.88
CA ARG A 98 13.17 13.21 -5.62
C ARG A 98 12.12 12.18 -6.09
N ALA A 99 11.21 11.78 -5.20
CA ALA A 99 10.21 10.75 -5.51
C ALA A 99 9.27 11.23 -6.60
N SER A 100 8.70 12.44 -6.48
CA SER A 100 7.78 12.98 -7.48
C SER A 100 8.46 13.24 -8.82
N PHE A 101 9.69 13.77 -8.83
CA PHE A 101 10.44 14.00 -10.06
C PHE A 101 10.76 12.69 -10.79
N GLY A 102 11.35 11.73 -10.07
CA GLY A 102 11.68 10.42 -10.66
C GLY A 102 10.45 9.68 -11.16
N MET A 103 9.35 9.70 -10.41
CA MET A 103 8.08 9.09 -10.85
C MET A 103 7.50 9.80 -12.07
N ALA A 104 7.53 11.13 -12.14
CA ALA A 104 7.05 11.89 -13.31
C ALA A 104 7.79 11.48 -14.58
N ILE A 105 9.12 11.41 -14.53
CA ILE A 105 9.96 10.99 -15.65
C ILE A 105 9.64 9.54 -16.03
N CYS A 106 9.69 8.60 -15.09
CA CYS A 106 9.49 7.19 -15.37
C CYS A 106 8.09 6.90 -15.91
N MET A 107 7.05 7.58 -15.41
CA MET A 107 5.68 7.42 -15.91
C MET A 107 5.54 7.97 -17.33
N SER A 108 6.11 9.14 -17.63
CA SER A 108 6.10 9.68 -18.99
C SER A 108 6.84 8.77 -19.98
N LEU A 109 8.03 8.28 -19.59
CA LEU A 109 8.81 7.35 -20.40
C LEU A 109 8.08 5.99 -20.61
N THR A 110 7.27 5.55 -19.63
CA THR A 110 6.48 4.32 -19.78
C THR A 110 5.51 4.40 -20.97
N GLY A 111 5.00 5.59 -21.31
CA GLY A 111 4.20 5.79 -22.52
C GLY A 111 4.99 5.71 -23.84
N MET A 112 6.33 5.68 -23.78
CA MET A 112 7.21 5.69 -24.95
C MET A 112 7.94 4.37 -25.20
N VAL A 113 7.71 3.34 -24.37
CA VAL A 113 8.38 2.05 -24.50
C VAL A 113 7.94 1.31 -25.77
N GLN A 114 8.84 0.49 -26.29
CA GLN A 114 8.67 -0.29 -27.52
C GLN A 114 8.82 -1.80 -27.29
N SER A 115 9.18 -2.20 -26.05
CA SER A 115 9.32 -3.60 -25.69
C SER A 115 8.96 -3.85 -24.22
N VAL A 116 8.55 -5.08 -23.91
CA VAL A 116 8.19 -5.47 -22.55
C VAL A 116 9.38 -5.34 -21.58
N TRP A 117 10.62 -5.52 -22.04
CA TRP A 117 11.82 -5.34 -21.23
C TRP A 117 12.01 -3.89 -20.80
N GLN A 118 11.76 -2.93 -21.69
CA GLN A 118 11.79 -1.50 -21.36
C GLN A 118 10.69 -1.16 -20.34
N LEU A 119 9.49 -1.77 -20.49
CA LEU A 119 8.42 -1.62 -19.51
C LEU A 119 8.87 -2.11 -18.14
N VAL A 120 9.42 -3.31 -18.03
CA VAL A 120 9.90 -3.89 -16.75
C VAL A 120 10.99 -3.02 -16.14
N LEU A 121 11.97 -2.55 -16.95
CA LEU A 121 13.01 -1.65 -16.48
C LEU A 121 12.43 -0.35 -15.90
N LEU A 122 11.49 0.28 -16.59
CA LEU A 122 10.84 1.49 -16.09
C LEU A 122 10.00 1.22 -14.84
N ARG A 123 9.35 0.05 -14.73
CA ARG A 123 8.68 -0.38 -13.50
C ARG A 123 9.64 -0.52 -12.32
N LEU A 124 10.84 -1.08 -12.53
CA LEU A 124 11.91 -1.08 -11.53
C LEU A 124 12.31 0.35 -11.14
N LEU A 125 12.52 1.24 -12.11
CA LEU A 125 12.88 2.64 -11.86
C LEU A 125 11.76 3.40 -11.13
N VAL A 126 10.49 3.16 -11.42
CA VAL A 126 9.36 3.71 -10.65
C VAL A 126 9.44 3.26 -9.19
N GLY A 127 9.76 1.98 -8.95
CA GLY A 127 9.94 1.45 -7.59
C GLY A 127 11.12 2.10 -6.86
N LEU A 128 12.27 2.26 -7.55
CA LEU A 128 13.44 2.96 -7.02
C LEU A 128 13.14 4.43 -6.70
N ALA A 129 12.40 5.11 -7.58
CA ALA A 129 12.00 6.49 -7.39
C ALA A 129 10.88 6.65 -6.34
N GLY A 130 10.11 5.63 -6.04
CA GLY A 130 8.92 5.68 -5.20
C GLY A 130 9.12 6.20 -3.77
N GLY A 131 8.02 6.19 -2.99
CA GLY A 131 8.05 6.56 -1.57
C GLY A 131 7.45 7.95 -1.26
N TYR A 132 6.75 8.58 -2.21
CA TYR A 132 6.09 9.87 -1.97
C TYR A 132 5.05 9.79 -0.85
N ALA A 133 4.12 8.83 -0.90
CA ALA A 133 3.06 8.68 0.10
C ALA A 133 3.60 8.38 1.51
N SER A 134 4.59 7.49 1.64
CA SER A 134 5.24 7.20 2.92
C SER A 134 6.04 8.39 3.46
N GLY A 135 6.76 9.08 2.59
CA GLY A 135 7.48 10.31 2.93
C GLY A 135 6.54 11.43 3.39
N SER A 136 5.40 11.60 2.71
CA SER A 136 4.35 12.55 3.08
C SER A 136 3.75 12.24 4.45
N THR A 137 3.50 10.96 4.76
CA THR A 137 2.99 10.54 6.06
C THR A 137 3.95 10.92 7.18
N ILE A 138 5.24 10.71 6.98
CA ILE A 138 6.26 11.07 7.99
C ILE A 138 6.36 12.59 8.12
N LEU A 139 6.40 13.35 6.99
CA LEU A 139 6.47 14.80 7.02
C LEU A 139 5.29 15.42 7.76
N VAL A 140 4.06 14.96 7.45
CA VAL A 140 2.83 15.46 8.10
C VAL A 140 2.81 15.09 9.58
N ALA A 141 3.20 13.86 9.95
CA ALA A 141 3.29 13.42 11.34
C ALA A 141 4.25 14.28 12.18
N MET A 142 5.35 14.74 11.57
CA MET A 142 6.35 15.58 12.25
C MET A 142 5.95 17.06 12.35
N GLN A 143 5.13 17.58 11.43
CA GLN A 143 4.84 19.01 11.32
C GLN A 143 3.45 19.39 11.82
N ALA A 144 2.51 18.46 11.86
CA ALA A 144 1.18 18.74 12.37
C ALA A 144 1.21 18.94 13.90
N PRO A 145 0.47 19.93 14.45
CA PRO A 145 0.33 20.09 15.89
C PRO A 145 -0.17 18.81 16.55
N LYS A 146 0.37 18.45 17.73
CA LYS A 146 0.01 17.20 18.45
C LYS A 146 -1.50 17.02 18.57
N ALA A 147 -2.23 18.09 18.89
CA ALA A 147 -3.71 18.07 19.02
C ALA A 147 -4.45 17.76 17.69
N ARG A 148 -3.81 17.95 16.53
CA ARG A 148 -4.43 17.77 15.19
C ARG A 148 -3.72 16.72 14.33
N SER A 149 -2.71 16.07 14.86
CA SER A 149 -1.89 15.07 14.12
C SER A 149 -2.75 13.92 13.60
N GLY A 150 -3.66 13.38 14.41
CA GLY A 150 -4.58 12.32 13.98
C GLY A 150 -5.49 12.75 12.82
N TRP A 151 -6.04 13.98 12.88
CA TRP A 151 -6.85 14.52 11.81
C TRP A 151 -6.04 14.69 10.51
N ALA A 152 -4.84 15.28 10.60
CA ALA A 152 -3.99 15.53 9.45
C ALA A 152 -3.56 14.22 8.75
N LEU A 153 -3.18 13.20 9.53
CA LEU A 153 -2.86 11.86 9.01
C LEU A 153 -4.09 11.16 8.41
N GLY A 154 -5.28 11.36 9.01
CA GLY A 154 -6.55 10.87 8.47
C GLY A 154 -6.86 11.48 7.10
N VAL A 155 -6.70 12.79 6.93
CA VAL A 155 -6.86 13.47 5.64
C VAL A 155 -5.88 12.93 4.60
N LEU A 156 -4.60 12.76 4.95
CA LEU A 156 -3.61 12.20 4.04
C LEU A 156 -3.94 10.78 3.63
N SER A 157 -4.36 9.94 4.58
CA SER A 157 -4.79 8.56 4.31
C SER A 157 -6.01 8.51 3.40
N ALA A 158 -6.96 9.44 3.56
CA ALA A 158 -8.12 9.56 2.67
C ALA A 158 -7.69 9.88 1.23
N GLY A 159 -6.66 10.72 1.03
CA GLY A 159 -6.07 10.98 -0.29
C GLY A 159 -5.47 9.73 -0.93
N ILE A 160 -4.73 8.93 -0.16
CA ILE A 160 -4.16 7.64 -0.63
C ILE A 160 -5.27 6.67 -1.00
N MET A 161 -6.30 6.53 -0.16
CA MET A 161 -7.43 5.64 -0.43
C MET A 161 -8.25 6.10 -1.65
N ALA A 162 -8.47 7.41 -1.79
CA ALA A 162 -9.12 7.99 -2.97
C ALA A 162 -8.30 7.72 -4.24
N GLY A 163 -6.96 7.77 -4.16
CA GLY A 163 -6.08 7.42 -5.28
C GLY A 163 -6.24 5.96 -5.72
N ASN A 164 -6.34 5.02 -4.79
CA ASN A 164 -6.59 3.61 -5.07
C ASN A 164 -7.99 3.36 -5.68
N LEU A 165 -8.98 4.19 -5.33
CA LEU A 165 -10.33 4.11 -5.89
C LEU A 165 -10.40 4.72 -7.30
N VAL A 166 -9.85 5.92 -7.47
CA VAL A 166 -9.99 6.72 -8.70
C VAL A 166 -9.01 6.27 -9.79
N GLY A 167 -7.82 5.79 -9.40
CA GLY A 167 -6.78 5.38 -10.34
C GLY A 167 -7.25 4.31 -11.33
N PRO A 168 -7.79 3.17 -10.90
CA PRO A 168 -8.29 2.15 -11.82
C PRO A 168 -9.49 2.63 -12.66
N LEU A 169 -10.36 3.51 -12.16
CA LEU A 169 -11.44 4.11 -12.96
C LEU A 169 -10.88 4.96 -14.11
N ILE A 170 -9.91 5.82 -13.81
CA ILE A 170 -9.22 6.62 -14.83
C ILE A 170 -8.50 5.70 -15.82
N GLY A 171 -7.78 4.69 -15.32
CA GLY A 171 -7.06 3.71 -16.13
C GLY A 171 -7.96 2.85 -16.98
N GLY A 172 -9.19 2.59 -16.54
CA GLY A 172 -10.19 1.89 -17.34
C GLY A 172 -10.86 2.75 -18.41
N ALA A 173 -11.10 4.04 -18.12
CA ALA A 173 -11.85 4.94 -18.97
C ALA A 173 -10.97 5.71 -19.99
N LEU A 174 -9.74 6.06 -19.63
CA LEU A 174 -8.90 6.99 -20.39
C LEU A 174 -8.23 6.36 -21.63
N PRO A 175 -7.62 5.15 -21.55
CA PRO A 175 -6.93 4.54 -22.69
C PRO A 175 -7.79 4.35 -23.94
N PRO A 176 -9.08 3.96 -23.84
CA PRO A 176 -9.94 3.88 -25.04
C PRO A 176 -10.20 5.23 -25.71
N LEU A 177 -10.10 6.35 -24.96
CA LEU A 177 -10.39 7.70 -25.46
C LEU A 177 -9.17 8.38 -26.09
N ILE A 178 -8.00 8.27 -25.46
CA ILE A 178 -6.79 9.02 -25.85
C ILE A 178 -5.59 8.12 -26.17
N GLY A 179 -5.76 6.80 -26.00
CA GLY A 179 -4.69 5.82 -26.18
C GLY A 179 -3.83 5.62 -24.91
N ILE A 180 -3.19 4.46 -24.82
CA ILE A 180 -2.37 4.06 -23.67
C ILE A 180 -1.19 5.02 -23.47
N ARG A 181 -0.50 5.38 -24.54
CA ARG A 181 0.68 6.26 -24.51
C ARG A 181 0.36 7.65 -23.97
N ALA A 182 -0.73 8.27 -24.46
CA ALA A 182 -1.17 9.57 -23.99
C ALA A 182 -1.62 9.53 -22.52
N THR A 183 -2.23 8.43 -22.07
CA THR A 183 -2.62 8.21 -20.69
C THR A 183 -1.40 8.25 -19.74
N PHE A 184 -0.29 7.62 -20.12
CA PHE A 184 0.94 7.68 -19.35
C PHE A 184 1.58 9.07 -19.32
N LEU A 185 1.60 9.77 -20.46
CA LEU A 185 2.11 11.14 -20.55
C LEU A 185 1.29 12.09 -19.67
N LEU A 186 -0.04 11.96 -19.69
CA LEU A 186 -0.92 12.74 -18.82
C LEU A 186 -0.65 12.45 -17.34
N ALA A 187 -0.54 11.17 -16.95
CA ALA A 187 -0.22 10.77 -15.59
C ALA A 187 1.15 11.32 -15.13
N GLY A 188 2.17 11.22 -15.99
CA GLY A 188 3.48 11.81 -15.76
C GLY A 188 3.42 13.33 -15.58
N GLY A 189 2.63 14.02 -16.42
CA GLY A 189 2.39 15.46 -16.33
C GLY A 189 1.72 15.88 -15.02
N VAL A 190 0.71 15.14 -14.57
CA VAL A 190 0.06 15.39 -13.28
C VAL A 190 1.04 15.20 -12.11
N ILE A 191 1.87 14.15 -12.15
CA ILE A 191 2.91 13.97 -11.12
C ILE A 191 3.96 15.09 -11.19
N PHE A 192 4.28 15.57 -12.40
CA PHE A 192 5.20 16.69 -12.55
C PHE A 192 4.65 18.00 -11.95
N LEU A 193 3.35 18.26 -12.08
CA LEU A 193 2.70 19.36 -11.36
C LEU A 193 2.78 19.18 -9.83
N ALA A 194 2.58 17.96 -9.33
CA ALA A 194 2.76 17.64 -7.92
C ALA A 194 4.23 17.82 -7.47
N PHE A 195 5.20 17.51 -8.33
CA PHE A 195 6.61 17.82 -8.10
C PHE A 195 6.85 19.32 -7.96
N LEU A 196 6.36 20.14 -8.88
CA LEU A 196 6.49 21.60 -8.81
C LEU A 196 5.84 22.14 -7.53
N ALA A 197 4.65 21.69 -7.19
CA ALA A 197 3.99 22.05 -5.94
C ALA A 197 4.83 21.67 -4.71
N THR A 198 5.46 20.48 -4.74
CA THR A 198 6.34 20.01 -3.66
C THR A 198 7.59 20.88 -3.52
N VAL A 199 8.21 21.28 -4.63
CA VAL A 199 9.42 22.15 -4.64
C VAL A 199 9.10 23.52 -4.08
N PHE A 200 8.04 24.17 -4.59
CA PHE A 200 7.78 25.57 -4.32
C PHE A 200 6.91 25.82 -3.07
N LEU A 201 5.97 24.94 -2.77
CA LEU A 201 4.99 25.17 -1.72
C LEU A 201 5.34 24.50 -0.40
N ILE A 202 6.05 23.37 -0.37
CA ILE A 202 6.43 22.73 0.89
C ILE A 202 7.55 23.51 1.56
N LYS A 203 7.32 23.89 2.82
CA LYS A 203 8.34 24.47 3.69
C LYS A 203 8.62 23.52 4.85
N GLU A 204 9.81 22.96 4.88
CA GLU A 204 10.28 22.09 5.97
C GLU A 204 10.91 22.97 7.06
N MET A 205 10.57 22.67 8.32
CA MET A 205 11.21 23.35 9.45
C MET A 205 12.64 22.85 9.66
N PRO A 206 13.56 23.72 10.10
CA PRO A 206 14.88 23.30 10.57
C PRO A 206 14.72 22.24 11.66
N ARG A 207 15.52 21.18 11.57
CA ARG A 207 15.50 20.11 12.57
C ARG A 207 16.21 20.57 13.84
N PRO A 208 15.69 20.23 15.01
CA PRO A 208 16.50 20.30 16.21
C PRO A 208 17.72 19.37 16.03
N PRO A 209 18.90 19.78 16.49
CA PRO A 209 20.09 18.94 16.43
C PRO A 209 19.78 17.60 17.12
N LYS A 210 20.18 16.49 16.47
CA LYS A 210 20.03 15.16 17.07
C LYS A 210 20.76 15.15 18.39
N SER A 211 20.07 14.93 19.49
CA SER A 211 20.72 14.64 20.76
C SER A 211 21.52 13.34 20.61
N ALA A 212 22.82 13.39 20.92
CA ALA A 212 23.77 12.28 20.76
C ALA A 212 23.41 11.02 21.60
N THR A 213 22.38 11.08 22.40
CA THR A 213 21.93 10.00 23.31
C THR A 213 21.09 8.90 22.65
N GLN A 214 20.75 8.99 21.34
CA GLN A 214 19.94 7.96 20.67
C GLN A 214 20.74 6.92 19.89
N ASP A 215 22.06 6.99 19.83
CA ASP A 215 22.92 5.96 19.20
C ASP A 215 23.21 4.73 20.10
N GLY A 216 22.54 4.61 21.25
CA GLY A 216 22.58 3.45 22.11
C GLY A 216 21.98 2.21 21.46
N LYS A 217 22.86 1.38 20.89
CA LYS A 217 22.68 -0.07 20.63
C LYS A 217 21.23 -0.55 20.36
N ARG A 218 20.72 -0.36 19.15
CA ARG A 218 19.60 -1.16 18.63
C ARG A 218 20.05 -2.61 18.35
N ARG A 219 20.66 -3.28 19.33
CA ARG A 219 20.96 -4.72 19.24
C ARG A 219 19.80 -5.50 19.83
N GLY A 220 19.15 -6.35 19.01
CA GLY A 220 18.38 -7.46 19.50
C GLY A 220 16.85 -7.32 19.53
N GLY A 221 16.23 -6.51 18.63
CA GLY A 221 14.76 -6.34 18.63
C GLY A 221 13.96 -7.65 18.63
N TRP A 222 14.32 -8.63 17.80
CA TRP A 222 13.66 -9.93 17.76
C TRP A 222 13.96 -10.82 18.97
N ALA A 223 15.15 -10.72 19.56
CA ALA A 223 15.53 -11.51 20.72
C ALA A 223 14.81 -11.08 22.01
N GLN A 224 14.36 -9.83 22.09
CA GLN A 224 13.68 -9.26 23.25
C GLN A 224 12.17 -9.53 23.28
N ILE A 225 11.61 -10.15 22.24
CA ILE A 225 10.20 -10.50 22.19
C ILE A 225 9.97 -11.79 22.98
N PRO A 226 9.17 -11.76 24.07
CA PRO A 226 8.96 -12.92 24.95
C PRO A 226 8.29 -14.09 24.23
N ASP A 227 7.21 -13.83 23.46
CA ASP A 227 6.54 -14.83 22.63
C ASP A 227 6.59 -14.38 21.16
N LYS A 228 7.43 -15.05 20.37
CA LYS A 228 7.65 -14.75 18.95
C LYS A 228 6.52 -15.26 18.04
N ARG A 229 5.71 -16.22 18.52
CA ARG A 229 4.68 -16.88 17.69
C ARG A 229 3.56 -15.94 17.25
N PRO A 230 2.95 -15.11 18.14
CA PRO A 230 1.95 -14.13 17.71
C PRO A 230 2.51 -13.09 16.73
N VAL A 231 3.77 -12.65 16.96
CA VAL A 231 4.42 -11.68 16.09
C VAL A 231 4.71 -12.29 14.71
N ALA A 232 5.25 -13.49 14.64
CA ALA A 232 5.48 -14.19 13.36
C ALA A 232 4.19 -14.41 12.59
N ALA A 233 3.11 -14.82 13.27
CA ALA A 233 1.81 -15.03 12.63
C ALA A 233 1.22 -13.74 12.07
N ILE A 234 1.35 -12.61 12.79
CA ILE A 234 0.82 -11.35 12.29
C ILE A 234 1.65 -10.79 11.12
N LEU A 235 2.97 -11.00 11.12
CA LEU A 235 3.83 -10.70 9.97
C LEU A 235 3.43 -11.53 8.75
N ALA A 236 3.21 -12.84 8.94
CA ALA A 236 2.73 -13.74 7.89
C ALA A 236 1.33 -13.34 7.39
N THR A 237 0.45 -12.88 8.28
CA THR A 237 -0.88 -12.38 7.91
C THR A 237 -0.80 -11.13 7.04
N GLY A 238 0.07 -10.17 7.38
CA GLY A 238 0.29 -8.98 6.55
C GLY A 238 0.87 -9.33 5.17
N MET A 239 1.81 -10.26 5.10
CA MET A 239 2.36 -10.80 3.85
C MET A 239 1.26 -11.48 3.03
N LEU A 240 0.47 -12.35 3.65
CA LEU A 240 -0.60 -13.11 3.00
C LEU A 240 -1.69 -12.21 2.44
N LEU A 241 -2.06 -11.15 3.17
CA LEU A 241 -3.03 -10.16 2.73
C LEU A 241 -2.55 -9.45 1.45
N MET A 242 -1.30 -8.99 1.45
CA MET A 242 -0.70 -8.35 0.27
C MET A 242 -0.56 -9.32 -0.89
N PHE A 243 -0.14 -10.55 -0.62
CA PHE A 243 -0.08 -11.60 -1.62
C PHE A 243 -1.46 -11.84 -2.26
N ALA A 244 -2.50 -12.03 -1.46
CA ALA A 244 -3.86 -12.31 -1.94
C ALA A 244 -4.42 -11.19 -2.83
N THR A 245 -4.18 -9.93 -2.46
CA THR A 245 -4.62 -8.79 -3.26
C THR A 245 -3.80 -8.69 -4.55
N MET A 246 -2.48 -8.74 -4.45
CA MET A 246 -1.56 -8.50 -5.56
C MET A 246 -1.46 -9.67 -6.55
N SER A 247 -1.83 -10.90 -6.16
CA SER A 247 -1.86 -12.05 -7.08
C SER A 247 -2.95 -11.94 -8.15
N ILE A 248 -3.98 -11.16 -7.90
CA ILE A 248 -5.16 -11.06 -8.76
C ILE A 248 -5.20 -9.73 -9.52
N GLU A 249 -4.85 -8.60 -8.87
CA GLU A 249 -5.02 -7.26 -9.44
C GLU A 249 -4.38 -7.06 -10.82
N PRO A 250 -3.11 -7.43 -11.08
CA PRO A 250 -2.46 -7.13 -12.35
C PRO A 250 -2.96 -7.99 -13.53
N ILE A 251 -3.71 -9.05 -13.26
CA ILE A 251 -4.16 -10.02 -14.26
C ILE A 251 -5.70 -10.10 -14.38
N ILE A 252 -6.42 -9.37 -13.53
CA ILE A 252 -7.89 -9.41 -13.50
C ILE A 252 -8.51 -8.96 -14.83
N THR A 253 -7.83 -8.07 -15.56
CA THR A 253 -8.29 -7.58 -16.87
C THR A 253 -8.39 -8.71 -17.91
N VAL A 254 -7.47 -9.68 -17.85
CA VAL A 254 -7.52 -10.85 -18.73
C VAL A 254 -8.76 -11.69 -18.43
N TYR A 255 -9.12 -11.83 -17.14
CA TYR A 255 -10.33 -12.52 -16.73
C TYR A 255 -11.59 -11.76 -17.13
N VAL A 256 -11.62 -10.45 -16.96
CA VAL A 256 -12.73 -9.59 -17.43
C VAL A 256 -12.92 -9.70 -18.93
N GLY A 257 -11.82 -9.82 -19.71
CA GLY A 257 -11.88 -10.05 -21.15
C GLY A 257 -12.59 -11.35 -21.56
N GLN A 258 -12.67 -12.35 -20.65
CA GLN A 258 -13.43 -13.57 -20.87
C GLN A 258 -14.92 -13.43 -20.50
N LEU A 259 -15.28 -12.39 -19.73
CA LEU A 259 -16.62 -12.17 -19.20
C LEU A 259 -17.41 -11.08 -19.93
N VAL A 260 -16.71 -10.26 -20.75
CA VAL A 260 -17.29 -9.12 -21.46
C VAL A 260 -17.16 -9.36 -22.95
N GLU A 261 -18.28 -9.34 -23.66
CA GLU A 261 -18.34 -9.59 -25.10
C GLU A 261 -17.72 -8.45 -25.94
N ASP A 262 -17.83 -7.21 -25.46
CA ASP A 262 -17.33 -6.03 -26.14
C ASP A 262 -15.89 -5.70 -25.68
N PRO A 263 -14.85 -5.92 -26.50
CA PRO A 263 -13.46 -5.64 -26.16
C PRO A 263 -13.20 -4.19 -25.74
N ALA A 264 -13.97 -3.23 -26.29
CA ALA A 264 -13.81 -1.82 -25.95
C ALA A 264 -14.20 -1.51 -24.50
N ARG A 265 -14.99 -2.35 -23.85
CA ARG A 265 -15.43 -2.19 -22.47
C ARG A 265 -14.57 -2.93 -21.45
N VAL A 266 -13.65 -3.78 -21.88
CA VAL A 266 -12.85 -4.63 -20.99
C VAL A 266 -12.06 -3.78 -19.97
N THR A 267 -11.37 -2.73 -20.41
CA THR A 267 -10.59 -1.86 -19.52
C THR A 267 -11.48 -1.11 -18.54
N LEU A 268 -12.60 -0.58 -18.98
CA LEU A 268 -13.56 0.13 -18.14
C LEU A 268 -14.15 -0.79 -17.06
N VAL A 269 -14.63 -1.97 -17.44
CA VAL A 269 -15.16 -2.95 -16.50
C VAL A 269 -14.09 -3.39 -15.51
N SER A 270 -12.85 -3.61 -15.97
CA SER A 270 -11.71 -3.95 -15.10
C SER A 270 -11.43 -2.84 -14.08
N GLY A 271 -11.46 -1.58 -14.52
CA GLY A 271 -11.32 -0.41 -13.65
C GLY A 271 -12.42 -0.36 -12.59
N VAL A 272 -13.67 -0.61 -12.96
CA VAL A 272 -14.82 -0.67 -12.04
C VAL A 272 -14.67 -1.82 -11.04
N VAL A 273 -14.26 -3.01 -11.48
CA VAL A 273 -14.01 -4.19 -10.63
C VAL A 273 -12.97 -3.89 -9.54
N MET A 274 -11.84 -3.28 -9.92
CA MET A 274 -10.77 -2.90 -8.98
C MET A 274 -11.23 -1.81 -8.03
N SER A 275 -11.90 -0.79 -8.55
CA SER A 275 -12.41 0.34 -7.76
C SER A 275 -13.52 -0.08 -6.80
N ALA A 276 -14.32 -1.09 -7.14
CA ALA A 276 -15.34 -1.64 -6.25
C ALA A 276 -14.70 -2.23 -4.97
N ALA A 277 -13.58 -2.95 -5.10
CA ALA A 277 -12.82 -3.45 -3.95
C ALA A 277 -12.28 -2.31 -3.07
N ALA A 278 -11.71 -1.28 -3.69
CA ALA A 278 -11.22 -0.10 -2.97
C ALA A 278 -12.35 0.65 -2.25
N LEU A 279 -13.51 0.82 -2.90
CA LEU A 279 -14.69 1.43 -2.29
C LEU A 279 -15.19 0.63 -1.07
N GLY A 280 -15.30 -0.69 -1.21
CA GLY A 280 -15.65 -1.59 -0.10
C GLY A 280 -14.70 -1.42 1.08
N ALA A 281 -13.38 -1.39 0.82
CA ALA A 281 -12.37 -1.21 1.85
C ALA A 281 -12.50 0.14 2.57
N ILE A 282 -12.74 1.23 1.84
CA ILE A 282 -12.95 2.57 2.40
C ILE A 282 -14.16 2.59 3.34
N LEU A 283 -15.27 2.02 2.91
CA LEU A 283 -16.52 2.01 3.68
C LEU A 283 -16.45 1.15 4.95
N SER A 284 -15.65 0.08 4.93
CA SER A 284 -15.55 -0.86 6.05
C SER A 284 -14.43 -0.52 7.04
N ALA A 285 -13.37 0.15 6.62
CA ALA A 285 -12.15 0.35 7.40
C ALA A 285 -12.42 0.86 8.83
N SER A 286 -13.20 1.93 8.98
CA SER A 286 -13.52 2.50 10.29
C SER A 286 -14.47 1.64 11.13
N ARG A 287 -15.39 0.90 10.46
CA ARG A 287 -16.34 0.01 11.13
C ARG A 287 -15.65 -1.25 11.64
N LEU A 288 -14.78 -1.86 10.82
CA LEU A 288 -13.97 -3.01 11.21
C LEU A 288 -12.98 -2.66 12.30
N GLY A 289 -12.39 -1.47 12.28
CA GLY A 289 -11.54 -0.98 13.37
C GLY A 289 -12.29 -0.94 14.70
N ARG A 290 -13.46 -0.29 14.74
CA ARG A 290 -14.31 -0.24 15.95
C ARG A 290 -14.81 -1.62 16.40
N LEU A 291 -15.08 -2.51 15.45
CA LEU A 291 -15.44 -3.89 15.78
C LEU A 291 -14.24 -4.61 16.42
N ALA A 292 -13.03 -4.42 15.88
CA ALA A 292 -11.81 -5.02 16.42
C ALA A 292 -11.52 -4.55 17.85
N ASP A 293 -11.80 -3.28 18.16
CA ASP A 293 -11.67 -2.75 19.54
C ASP A 293 -12.65 -3.41 20.51
N ARG A 294 -13.84 -3.84 20.04
CA ARG A 294 -14.88 -4.46 20.88
C ARG A 294 -14.71 -5.98 21.03
N VAL A 295 -14.46 -6.70 19.94
CA VAL A 295 -14.44 -8.18 19.93
C VAL A 295 -13.03 -8.76 19.90
N GLY A 296 -12.01 -7.88 19.87
CA GLY A 296 -10.60 -8.23 19.77
C GLY A 296 -10.09 -8.35 18.33
N HIS A 297 -8.90 -7.82 18.12
CA HIS A 297 -8.25 -7.73 16.79
C HIS A 297 -8.05 -9.10 16.12
N TRP A 298 -7.69 -10.13 16.89
CA TRP A 298 -7.52 -11.50 16.38
C TRP A 298 -8.82 -12.08 15.83
N THR A 299 -9.97 -11.78 16.48
CA THR A 299 -11.28 -12.24 16.02
C THR A 299 -11.63 -11.66 14.66
N VAL A 300 -11.39 -10.36 14.49
CA VAL A 300 -11.65 -9.67 13.23
C VAL A 300 -10.71 -10.16 12.12
N ILE A 301 -9.42 -10.39 12.43
CA ILE A 301 -8.47 -10.94 11.45
C ILE A 301 -8.93 -12.31 10.96
N VAL A 302 -9.25 -13.23 11.86
CA VAL A 302 -9.71 -14.58 11.49
C VAL A 302 -11.00 -14.52 10.68
N GLY A 303 -11.98 -13.75 11.13
CA GLY A 303 -13.26 -13.59 10.42
C GLY A 303 -13.10 -12.98 9.04
N ALA A 304 -12.32 -11.92 8.90
CA ALA A 304 -12.09 -11.25 7.62
C ALA A 304 -11.34 -12.14 6.62
N LEU A 305 -10.31 -12.88 7.05
CA LEU A 305 -9.59 -13.85 6.20
C LEU A 305 -10.53 -14.99 5.77
N ALA A 306 -11.35 -15.51 6.66
CA ALA A 306 -12.31 -16.58 6.35
C ALA A 306 -13.37 -16.10 5.35
N VAL A 307 -13.95 -14.92 5.56
CA VAL A 307 -14.92 -14.32 4.62
C VAL A 307 -14.28 -14.04 3.26
N ALA A 308 -13.06 -13.50 3.23
CA ALA A 308 -12.35 -13.27 1.98
C ALA A 308 -12.05 -14.57 1.23
N ALA A 309 -11.65 -15.64 1.94
CA ALA A 309 -11.45 -16.98 1.36
C ALA A 309 -12.75 -17.51 0.73
N LEU A 310 -13.88 -17.39 1.44
CA LEU A 310 -15.20 -17.80 0.94
C LEU A 310 -15.65 -16.98 -0.28
N LEU A 311 -15.38 -15.67 -0.31
CA LEU A 311 -15.74 -14.80 -1.43
C LEU A 311 -14.88 -15.01 -2.67
N LEU A 312 -13.66 -15.56 -2.54
CA LEU A 312 -12.83 -15.92 -3.67
C LEU A 312 -13.35 -17.14 -4.45
N ILE A 313 -14.03 -18.07 -3.77
CA ILE A 313 -14.54 -19.28 -4.42
C ILE A 313 -15.54 -18.93 -5.54
N PRO A 314 -16.63 -18.17 -5.31
CA PRO A 314 -17.55 -17.79 -6.38
C PRO A 314 -16.90 -16.91 -7.44
N GLN A 315 -15.86 -16.12 -7.12
CA GLN A 315 -15.14 -15.34 -8.12
C GLN A 315 -14.48 -16.20 -9.20
N ALA A 316 -14.12 -17.45 -8.90
CA ALA A 316 -13.58 -18.40 -9.85
C ALA A 316 -14.61 -18.90 -10.90
N PHE A 317 -15.91 -18.73 -10.64
CA PHE A 317 -16.98 -19.30 -11.43
C PHE A 317 -17.97 -18.25 -11.95
N VAL A 318 -17.65 -16.96 -11.87
CA VAL A 318 -18.52 -15.89 -12.39
C VAL A 318 -18.64 -16.00 -13.91
N THR A 319 -19.81 -15.64 -14.42
CA THR A 319 -20.15 -15.67 -15.84
C THR A 319 -20.38 -14.28 -16.44
N ALA A 320 -20.40 -13.24 -15.58
CA ALA A 320 -20.63 -11.86 -16.01
C ALA A 320 -19.80 -10.86 -15.19
N GLY A 321 -19.39 -9.77 -15.81
CA GLY A 321 -18.57 -8.74 -15.17
C GLY A 321 -19.20 -8.12 -13.92
N TRP A 322 -20.52 -7.90 -13.90
CA TRP A 322 -21.21 -7.33 -12.73
C TRP A 322 -21.15 -8.21 -11.47
N GLN A 323 -21.14 -9.55 -11.66
CA GLN A 323 -20.98 -10.49 -10.53
C GLN A 323 -19.60 -10.32 -9.90
N LEU A 324 -18.57 -10.15 -10.73
CA LEU A 324 -17.21 -9.90 -10.25
C LEU A 324 -17.11 -8.55 -9.52
N VAL A 325 -17.77 -7.49 -10.03
CA VAL A 325 -17.86 -6.18 -9.34
C VAL A 325 -18.46 -6.33 -7.95
N ALA A 326 -19.61 -7.04 -7.84
CA ALA A 326 -20.27 -7.24 -6.56
C ALA A 326 -19.40 -8.03 -5.55
N LEU A 327 -18.80 -9.13 -6.00
CA LEU A 327 -17.94 -9.97 -5.15
C LEU A 327 -16.66 -9.23 -4.74
N ARG A 328 -16.07 -8.41 -5.60
CA ARG A 328 -14.92 -7.56 -5.28
C ARG A 328 -15.27 -6.46 -4.28
N PHE A 329 -16.43 -5.86 -4.40
CA PHE A 329 -16.93 -4.91 -3.41
C PHE A 329 -17.07 -5.57 -2.03
N LEU A 330 -17.72 -6.76 -1.96
CA LEU A 330 -17.85 -7.52 -0.72
C LEU A 330 -16.49 -7.93 -0.14
N MET A 331 -15.55 -8.35 -0.98
CA MET A 331 -14.19 -8.65 -0.57
C MET A 331 -13.48 -7.42 0.02
N GLY A 332 -13.65 -6.25 -0.60
CA GLY A 332 -13.17 -4.98 -0.05
C GLY A 332 -13.76 -4.67 1.32
N LEU A 333 -15.07 -4.88 1.51
CA LEU A 333 -15.71 -4.74 2.81
C LEU A 333 -15.10 -5.68 3.87
N ALA A 334 -14.74 -6.90 3.51
CA ALA A 334 -14.13 -7.86 4.42
C ALA A 334 -12.70 -7.48 4.81
N LEU A 335 -11.89 -6.97 3.87
CA LEU A 335 -10.45 -6.76 4.05
C LEU A 335 -10.05 -5.35 4.49
N GLY A 336 -10.92 -4.35 4.36
CA GLY A 336 -10.55 -2.93 4.52
C GLY A 336 -10.01 -2.53 5.91
N GLY A 337 -10.34 -3.29 6.96
CA GLY A 337 -9.84 -3.04 8.32
C GLY A 337 -8.62 -3.88 8.73
N LEU A 338 -8.13 -4.78 7.87
CA LEU A 338 -7.14 -5.78 8.28
C LEU A 338 -5.76 -5.18 8.58
N LEU A 339 -5.26 -4.29 7.74
CA LEU A 339 -3.93 -3.67 7.96
C LEU A 339 -3.86 -2.86 9.27
N PRO A 340 -4.83 -2.02 9.62
CA PRO A 340 -4.90 -1.41 10.94
C PRO A 340 -4.93 -2.44 12.08
N CYS A 341 -5.68 -3.54 11.94
CA CYS A 341 -5.72 -4.61 12.94
C CYS A 341 -4.34 -5.28 13.11
N VAL A 342 -3.63 -5.58 12.02
CA VAL A 342 -2.25 -6.09 12.04
C VAL A 342 -1.33 -5.16 12.83
N THR A 343 -1.38 -3.86 12.55
CA THR A 343 -0.57 -2.85 13.23
C THR A 343 -0.92 -2.75 14.72
N SER A 344 -2.19 -2.83 15.06
CA SER A 344 -2.66 -2.78 16.44
C SER A 344 -2.20 -4.00 17.25
N VAL A 345 -2.31 -5.21 16.68
CA VAL A 345 -1.80 -6.43 17.32
C VAL A 345 -0.30 -6.35 17.60
N ILE A 346 0.50 -5.81 16.68
CA ILE A 346 1.93 -5.60 16.90
C ILE A 346 2.15 -4.70 18.12
N ARG A 347 1.44 -3.57 18.20
CA ARG A 347 1.60 -2.63 19.33
C ARG A 347 1.26 -3.23 20.68
N HIS A 348 0.27 -4.13 20.76
CA HIS A 348 -0.14 -4.76 22.03
C HIS A 348 0.74 -5.95 22.45
N ASN A 349 1.45 -6.60 21.51
CA ASN A 349 2.23 -7.81 21.78
C ASN A 349 3.75 -7.58 21.81
N VAL A 350 4.19 -6.35 21.58
CA VAL A 350 5.62 -6.02 21.52
C VAL A 350 5.97 -4.98 22.58
N PRO A 351 7.03 -5.19 23.39
CA PRO A 351 7.46 -4.25 24.41
C PRO A 351 7.79 -2.87 23.85
N ASP A 352 7.62 -1.84 24.70
CA ASP A 352 8.03 -0.48 24.38
C ASP A 352 9.52 -0.43 24.01
N GLY A 353 9.85 0.26 22.92
CA GLY A 353 11.22 0.36 22.39
C GLY A 353 11.55 -0.63 21.26
N VAL A 354 10.85 -1.77 21.11
CA VAL A 354 11.06 -2.75 20.04
C VAL A 354 9.99 -2.61 18.94
N GLY A 355 8.87 -1.96 19.24
CA GLY A 355 7.70 -1.84 18.35
C GLY A 355 8.03 -1.26 16.97
N GLY A 356 8.90 -0.25 16.89
CA GLY A 356 9.33 0.34 15.61
C GLY A 356 10.07 -0.64 14.70
N ASN A 357 10.87 -1.54 15.29
CA ASN A 357 11.61 -2.56 14.54
C ASN A 357 10.66 -3.63 13.98
N VAL A 358 9.70 -4.08 14.80
CA VAL A 358 8.70 -5.07 14.38
C VAL A 358 7.75 -4.49 13.32
N LEU A 359 7.36 -3.22 13.43
CA LEU A 359 6.60 -2.53 12.36
C LEU A 359 7.39 -2.47 11.06
N GLY A 360 8.71 -2.20 11.13
CA GLY A 360 9.58 -2.27 9.95
C GLY A 360 9.62 -3.67 9.33
N MET A 361 9.69 -4.72 10.15
CA MET A 361 9.61 -6.12 9.69
C MET A 361 8.23 -6.43 9.06
N SER A 362 7.15 -5.88 9.61
CA SER A 362 5.80 -6.02 9.03
C SER A 362 5.71 -5.42 7.63
N ILE A 363 6.28 -4.23 7.42
CA ILE A 363 6.33 -3.61 6.09
C ILE A 363 7.18 -4.47 5.14
N SER A 364 8.31 -5.00 5.59
CA SER A 364 9.15 -5.89 4.78
C SER A 364 8.41 -7.17 4.39
N ALA A 365 7.66 -7.78 5.32
CA ALA A 365 6.84 -8.96 5.04
C ALA A 365 5.72 -8.64 4.03
N GLN A 366 5.09 -7.47 4.13
CA GLN A 366 4.10 -7.00 3.16
C GLN A 366 4.72 -6.82 1.76
N TYR A 367 5.94 -6.29 1.66
CA TYR A 367 6.65 -6.21 0.37
C TYR A 367 6.92 -7.58 -0.25
N VAL A 368 7.24 -8.60 0.57
CA VAL A 368 7.38 -9.99 0.05
C VAL A 368 6.07 -10.44 -0.58
N GLY A 369 4.93 -10.18 0.06
CA GLY A 369 3.60 -10.48 -0.50
C GLY A 369 3.32 -9.70 -1.79
N GLN A 370 3.66 -8.41 -1.83
CA GLN A 370 3.47 -7.55 -3.01
C GLN A 370 4.33 -7.95 -4.22
N VAL A 371 5.48 -8.59 -3.98
CA VAL A 371 6.36 -9.12 -5.05
C VAL A 371 5.92 -10.52 -5.46
N ALA A 372 5.74 -11.42 -4.49
CA ALA A 372 5.38 -12.81 -4.76
C ALA A 372 3.98 -12.94 -5.36
N GLY A 373 3.03 -12.08 -4.96
CA GLY A 373 1.66 -12.08 -5.47
C GLY A 373 1.58 -11.98 -6.99
N PRO A 374 2.05 -10.88 -7.60
CA PRO A 374 2.00 -10.71 -9.05
C PRO A 374 2.77 -11.77 -9.83
N LEU A 375 3.93 -12.19 -9.32
CA LEU A 375 4.76 -13.22 -9.98
C LEU A 375 4.07 -14.57 -10.00
N LEU A 376 3.59 -15.04 -8.86
CA LEU A 376 2.90 -16.33 -8.76
C LEU A 376 1.50 -16.26 -9.36
N GLY A 377 0.77 -15.16 -9.16
CA GLY A 377 -0.53 -14.93 -9.78
C GLY A 377 -0.44 -14.91 -11.31
N GLY A 378 0.57 -14.23 -11.86
CA GLY A 378 0.85 -14.21 -13.29
C GLY A 378 1.22 -15.58 -13.84
N PHE A 379 2.09 -16.33 -13.14
CA PHE A 379 2.47 -17.69 -13.53
C PHE A 379 1.28 -18.65 -13.48
N ILE A 380 0.57 -18.72 -12.36
CA ILE A 380 -0.57 -19.62 -12.18
C ILE A 380 -1.71 -19.24 -13.13
N GLY A 381 -2.04 -17.96 -13.25
CA GLY A 381 -3.10 -17.46 -14.13
C GLY A 381 -2.82 -17.72 -15.60
N GLY A 382 -1.55 -17.62 -16.00
CA GLY A 382 -1.12 -17.90 -17.38
C GLY A 382 -1.16 -19.38 -17.76
N HIS A 383 -0.78 -20.28 -16.85
CA HIS A 383 -0.63 -21.73 -17.16
C HIS A 383 -1.85 -22.57 -16.75
N PHE A 384 -2.50 -22.21 -15.64
CA PHE A 384 -3.63 -22.97 -15.07
C PHE A 384 -4.96 -22.22 -15.13
N GLY A 385 -4.96 -20.98 -15.64
CA GLY A 385 -6.13 -20.14 -15.76
C GLY A 385 -6.48 -19.37 -14.49
N MET A 386 -7.35 -18.38 -14.65
CA MET A 386 -7.78 -17.47 -13.58
C MET A 386 -8.48 -18.17 -12.41
N PRO A 387 -9.37 -19.18 -12.62
CA PRO A 387 -9.98 -19.94 -11.52
C PRO A 387 -8.93 -20.53 -10.56
N ALA A 388 -7.79 -21.02 -11.05
CA ALA A 388 -6.75 -21.57 -10.22
C ALA A 388 -6.10 -20.51 -9.29
N VAL A 389 -5.97 -19.26 -9.77
CA VAL A 389 -5.46 -18.15 -8.94
C VAL A 389 -6.44 -17.84 -7.81
N PHE A 390 -7.75 -17.72 -8.11
CA PHE A 390 -8.78 -17.46 -7.10
C PHE A 390 -8.84 -18.57 -6.05
N LEU A 391 -8.92 -19.83 -6.49
CA LEU A 391 -9.03 -20.99 -5.59
C LEU A 391 -7.75 -21.20 -4.77
N GLY A 392 -6.58 -21.08 -5.39
CA GLY A 392 -5.29 -21.15 -4.69
C GLY A 392 -5.14 -20.06 -3.63
N THR A 393 -5.53 -18.83 -3.96
CA THR A 393 -5.55 -17.71 -3.02
C THR A 393 -6.58 -17.94 -1.90
N ALA A 394 -7.76 -18.50 -2.22
CA ALA A 394 -8.78 -18.85 -1.21
C ALA A 394 -8.24 -19.87 -0.21
N VAL A 395 -7.57 -20.92 -0.67
CA VAL A 395 -6.93 -21.92 0.19
C VAL A 395 -5.88 -21.28 1.10
N LEU A 396 -5.03 -20.41 0.55
CA LEU A 396 -4.01 -19.71 1.36
C LEU A 396 -4.63 -18.81 2.43
N LEU A 397 -5.69 -18.07 2.10
CA LEU A 397 -6.41 -17.24 3.09
C LEU A 397 -7.11 -18.09 4.14
N ALA A 398 -7.71 -19.23 3.76
CA ALA A 398 -8.33 -20.17 4.69
C ALA A 398 -7.31 -20.78 5.66
N LEU A 399 -6.13 -21.17 5.16
CA LEU A 399 -5.01 -21.64 6.00
C LEU A 399 -4.53 -20.51 6.93
N GLY A 400 -4.43 -19.29 6.45
CA GLY A 400 -4.13 -18.11 7.26
C GLY A 400 -5.16 -17.87 8.35
N ALA A 401 -6.45 -17.99 8.04
CA ALA A 401 -7.54 -17.89 9.02
C ALA A 401 -7.45 -18.98 10.09
N ALA A 402 -7.22 -20.23 9.68
CA ALA A 402 -7.09 -21.37 10.60
C ALA A 402 -5.87 -21.21 11.53
N ALA A 403 -4.70 -20.83 10.99
CA ALA A 403 -3.48 -20.61 11.77
C ALA A 403 -3.68 -19.50 12.82
N ASN A 404 -4.25 -18.36 12.43
CA ASN A 404 -4.58 -17.26 13.34
C ASN A 404 -5.65 -17.67 14.37
N GLY A 405 -6.62 -18.51 14.00
CA GLY A 405 -7.65 -19.07 14.89
C GLY A 405 -7.07 -19.94 15.99
N VAL A 406 -6.11 -20.80 15.67
CA VAL A 406 -5.38 -21.63 16.65
C VAL A 406 -4.60 -20.76 17.65
N LEU A 407 -3.94 -19.72 17.17
CA LEU A 407 -3.19 -18.80 18.05
C LEU A 407 -4.11 -18.00 18.96
N ARG A 408 -5.25 -17.53 18.45
CA ARG A 408 -6.30 -16.89 19.23
C ARG A 408 -6.77 -17.80 20.37
N ALA A 409 -7.12 -19.05 20.06
CA ALA A 409 -7.60 -20.00 21.07
C ALA A 409 -6.54 -20.27 22.16
N ARG A 410 -5.28 -20.39 21.78
CA ARG A 410 -4.16 -20.54 22.77
C ARG A 410 -4.00 -19.30 23.63
N HIS A 411 -4.10 -18.10 23.08
CA HIS A 411 -4.00 -16.85 23.84
C HIS A 411 -5.14 -16.72 24.86
N GLN A 412 -6.36 -17.05 24.46
CA GLN A 412 -7.53 -17.02 25.35
C GLN A 412 -7.42 -18.03 26.52
N ARG A 413 -6.89 -19.24 26.26
CA ARG A 413 -6.66 -20.24 27.32
C ARG A 413 -5.65 -19.74 28.34
N ARG A 414 -4.54 -19.15 27.91
CA ARG A 414 -3.53 -18.58 28.81
C ARG A 414 -4.08 -17.46 29.70
N LEU A 415 -5.01 -16.63 29.17
CA LEU A 415 -5.66 -15.58 29.95
C LEU A 415 -6.70 -16.12 30.93
N ALA A 416 -7.26 -17.30 30.68
CA ALA A 416 -8.20 -17.97 31.58
C ALA A 416 -7.49 -18.76 32.69
N GLU A 417 -6.19 -19.11 32.49
CA GLU A 417 -5.34 -19.83 33.43
C GLU A 417 -4.50 -18.90 34.34
N ALA A 418 -4.43 -17.61 34.00
CA ALA A 418 -3.72 -16.56 34.77
C ALA A 418 -4.68 -15.75 35.64
#